data_80b74ca704eb234df28ef167429266f1
#
_entry.id   80b74ca704eb234df28ef167429266f1
#
_cell.length_a   1.000
_cell.length_b   1.000
_cell.length_c   1.000
_cell.angle_alpha   90.00
_cell.angle_beta   90.00
_cell.angle_gamma   90.00
#
_symmetry.space_group_name_H-M   'P 1'
#
loop_
_entity.id
_entity.type
_entity.pdbx_description
1 polymer ?
#
loop_
_entity_poly.entity_id
_entity_poly.type
_entity_poly.pdbx_seq_one_letter_code
_entity_poly.pdbx_strand_id
1 'polypeptide(L)'
;FSKSQAKLLFGENSMLAHAAGRYFDINKSVALKVIALDDNVAGTVSTGNITLTGTATGTGTLSFYINGNVYTAAVAIGDTAAEIATLLSASINENTAEQVTAIATVGEVGLTSVHKGTYGNELKLRINYNSDESTPLGITSVITAMNGGAGNPTLTNTITILEENQFNLIAQPYTDNATLGLIDTALTDNFKATEMLDGFCVVGVDDTITNLTTKTDALNSAFITVLDNNTVFSTGFEHATGVIAKISDNAQSNPGGGYLGFELTGFLPLTQRIRTERNSLAGGGVSTYTVVGSSIRFDRTVTTLQKDENAIAIP
;
A
#
# COMPACT_ATOMS: atom_id res chain seq x y z
N PHE A 1 3.89 -18.85 11.33
CA PHE A 1 4.33 -19.26 10.01
C PHE A 1 5.40 -18.30 9.49
N SER A 2 6.05 -18.62 8.36
CA SER A 2 7.13 -17.83 7.76
C SER A 2 6.70 -17.21 6.42
N LYS A 3 7.52 -16.28 5.89
CA LYS A 3 7.34 -15.70 4.55
C LYS A 3 7.17 -16.77 3.46
N SER A 4 8.00 -17.83 3.49
CA SER A 4 7.91 -18.94 2.52
C SER A 4 6.63 -19.76 2.67
N GLN A 5 6.19 -19.98 3.91
CA GLN A 5 4.90 -20.65 4.16
C GLN A 5 3.70 -19.82 3.72
N ALA A 6 3.76 -18.48 3.87
CA ALA A 6 2.72 -17.60 3.38
C ALA A 6 2.55 -17.71 1.85
N LYS A 7 3.67 -17.69 1.11
CA LYS A 7 3.67 -17.88 -0.35
C LYS A 7 3.10 -19.24 -0.78
N LEU A 8 3.44 -20.31 -0.06
CA LEU A 8 2.95 -21.64 -0.35
C LEU A 8 1.44 -21.80 -0.08
N LEU A 9 0.96 -21.21 1.03
CA LEU A 9 -0.44 -21.37 1.47
C LEU A 9 -1.42 -20.46 0.70
N PHE A 10 -1.01 -19.23 0.38
CA PHE A 10 -1.90 -18.22 -0.19
C PHE A 10 -1.60 -17.88 -1.65
N GLY A 11 -0.54 -18.44 -2.23
CA GLY A 11 -0.04 -18.06 -3.56
C GLY A 11 0.95 -16.90 -3.48
N GLU A 12 1.96 -16.92 -4.35
CA GLU A 12 3.05 -15.93 -4.31
C GLU A 12 2.59 -14.49 -4.58
N ASN A 13 1.59 -14.32 -5.44
CA ASN A 13 1.03 -13.02 -5.84
C ASN A 13 -0.16 -12.57 -4.99
N SER A 14 -0.51 -13.31 -3.94
CA SER A 14 -1.62 -12.94 -3.06
C SER A 14 -1.28 -11.75 -2.17
N MET A 15 -2.28 -10.93 -1.86
CA MET A 15 -2.13 -9.81 -0.92
C MET A 15 -1.58 -10.27 0.44
N LEU A 16 -2.02 -11.45 0.93
CA LEU A 16 -1.54 -12.01 2.20
C LEU A 16 -0.07 -12.44 2.14
N ALA A 17 0.40 -13.00 1.01
CA ALA A 17 1.81 -13.35 0.87
C ALA A 17 2.69 -12.10 0.84
N HIS A 18 2.25 -11.02 0.19
CA HIS A 18 2.92 -9.72 0.19
C HIS A 18 2.93 -9.09 1.59
N ALA A 19 1.78 -9.01 2.26
CA ALA A 19 1.67 -8.49 3.62
C ALA A 19 2.57 -9.28 4.60
N ALA A 20 2.47 -10.60 4.61
CA ALA A 20 3.33 -11.45 5.43
C ALA A 20 4.82 -11.28 5.09
N GLY A 21 5.14 -11.14 3.80
CA GLY A 21 6.49 -10.85 3.34
C GLY A 21 7.04 -9.56 3.96
N ARG A 22 6.29 -8.47 3.87
CA ARG A 22 6.67 -7.17 4.47
C ARG A 22 6.80 -7.25 6.00
N TYR A 23 5.87 -7.98 6.66
CA TYR A 23 5.93 -8.16 8.10
C TYR A 23 7.23 -8.88 8.52
N PHE A 24 7.53 -10.04 7.93
CA PHE A 24 8.67 -10.86 8.31
C PHE A 24 10.03 -10.30 7.84
N ASP A 25 10.05 -9.39 6.88
CA ASP A 25 11.26 -8.64 6.52
C ASP A 25 11.67 -7.66 7.64
N ILE A 26 10.71 -7.19 8.46
CA ILE A 26 10.92 -6.22 9.54
C ILE A 26 10.93 -6.90 10.92
N ASN A 27 9.92 -7.73 11.21
CA ASN A 27 9.75 -8.37 12.51
C ASN A 27 9.68 -9.90 12.37
N LYS A 28 10.58 -10.61 13.04
CA LYS A 28 10.65 -12.08 13.04
C LYS A 28 10.30 -12.69 14.41
N SER A 29 10.08 -11.86 15.41
CA SER A 29 9.96 -12.25 16.81
C SER A 29 8.51 -12.32 17.28
N VAL A 30 7.66 -11.40 16.81
CA VAL A 30 6.25 -11.33 17.19
C VAL A 30 5.40 -12.16 16.23
N ALA A 31 4.48 -12.94 16.78
CA ALA A 31 3.60 -13.79 15.98
C ALA A 31 2.64 -12.95 15.12
N LEU A 32 2.56 -13.29 13.83
CA LEU A 32 1.57 -12.74 12.90
C LEU A 32 0.42 -13.72 12.75
N LYS A 33 -0.81 -13.26 12.92
CA LYS A 33 -2.03 -13.95 12.50
C LYS A 33 -2.55 -13.30 11.23
N VAL A 34 -3.08 -14.10 10.32
CA VAL A 34 -3.68 -13.61 9.05
C VAL A 34 -5.05 -14.23 8.86
N ILE A 35 -5.95 -13.48 8.27
CA ILE A 35 -7.29 -13.91 7.91
C ILE A 35 -7.40 -13.80 6.38
N ALA A 36 -7.57 -14.93 5.71
CA ALA A 36 -7.78 -14.98 4.27
C ALA A 36 -9.26 -14.67 3.95
N LEU A 37 -9.46 -13.84 2.94
CA LEU A 37 -10.75 -13.52 2.39
C LEU A 37 -10.74 -13.85 0.90
N ASP A 38 -11.78 -14.52 0.44
CA ASP A 38 -11.98 -14.73 -0.99
C ASP A 38 -12.39 -13.42 -1.67
N ASP A 39 -11.98 -13.25 -2.92
CA ASP A 39 -12.42 -12.11 -3.74
C ASP A 39 -13.94 -12.09 -3.85
N ASN A 40 -14.52 -10.91 -3.78
CA ASN A 40 -15.96 -10.75 -4.03
C ASN A 40 -16.30 -11.19 -5.46
N VAL A 41 -17.23 -12.13 -5.60
CA VAL A 41 -17.64 -12.66 -6.91
C VAL A 41 -18.09 -11.55 -7.86
N ALA A 42 -18.81 -10.55 -7.34
CA ALA A 42 -19.26 -9.38 -8.09
C ALA A 42 -18.20 -8.27 -8.21
N GLY A 43 -17.04 -8.45 -7.60
CA GLY A 43 -15.96 -7.48 -7.69
C GLY A 43 -15.32 -7.43 -9.08
N THR A 44 -14.68 -6.31 -9.39
CA THR A 44 -13.93 -6.08 -10.62
C THR A 44 -12.43 -5.91 -10.32
N VAL A 45 -11.60 -6.32 -11.27
CA VAL A 45 -10.15 -6.06 -11.25
C VAL A 45 -9.86 -4.63 -11.70
N SER A 46 -8.73 -4.09 -11.27
CA SER A 46 -8.25 -2.83 -11.81
C SER A 46 -7.37 -3.04 -13.04
N THR A 47 -7.36 -2.06 -13.94
CA THR A 47 -6.55 -2.05 -15.15
C THR A 47 -5.79 -0.73 -15.26
N GLY A 48 -4.62 -0.80 -15.88
CA GLY A 48 -3.82 0.37 -16.22
C GLY A 48 -2.93 0.03 -17.41
N ASN A 49 -2.16 0.96 -17.91
CA ASN A 49 -1.24 0.67 -19.00
C ASN A 49 -0.02 1.59 -19.03
N ILE A 50 0.99 1.17 -19.77
CA ILE A 50 2.03 2.03 -20.31
C ILE A 50 1.95 2.01 -21.83
N THR A 51 1.76 3.16 -22.44
CA THR A 51 1.76 3.35 -23.89
C THR A 51 3.13 3.86 -24.33
N LEU A 52 3.75 3.15 -25.25
CA LEU A 52 5.02 3.49 -25.88
C LEU A 52 4.74 3.93 -27.32
N THR A 53 5.45 4.97 -27.79
CA THR A 53 5.36 5.42 -29.18
C THR A 53 6.73 5.76 -29.74
N GLY A 54 6.89 5.63 -31.05
CA GLY A 54 8.13 5.92 -31.76
C GLY A 54 8.93 4.68 -32.13
N THR A 55 10.13 4.93 -32.64
CA THR A 55 11.14 3.94 -32.97
C THR A 55 12.47 4.39 -32.34
N ALA A 56 13.18 3.50 -31.70
CA ALA A 56 14.42 3.82 -31.00
C ALA A 56 15.50 4.31 -31.96
N THR A 57 16.04 5.48 -31.70
CA THR A 57 17.17 6.07 -32.43
C THR A 57 18.50 5.95 -31.66
N GLY A 58 18.44 5.48 -30.42
CA GLY A 58 19.56 5.20 -29.55
C GLY A 58 19.37 3.90 -28.78
N THR A 59 20.47 3.27 -28.38
CA THR A 59 20.44 2.12 -27.47
C THR A 59 20.20 2.57 -26.03
N GLY A 60 19.58 1.71 -25.22
CA GLY A 60 19.37 1.97 -23.79
C GLY A 60 18.58 0.88 -23.11
N THR A 61 18.14 1.17 -21.91
CA THR A 61 17.22 0.30 -21.13
C THR A 61 16.04 1.12 -20.70
N LEU A 62 14.83 0.64 -20.97
CA LEU A 62 13.61 1.22 -20.41
C LEU A 62 13.36 0.56 -19.06
N SER A 63 13.35 1.36 -17.99
CA SER A 63 13.05 0.92 -16.63
C SER A 63 11.63 1.31 -16.25
N PHE A 64 10.81 0.30 -15.96
CA PHE A 64 9.43 0.45 -15.50
C PHE A 64 9.26 -0.13 -14.11
N TYR A 65 8.54 0.55 -13.25
CA TYR A 65 8.38 0.18 -11.85
C TYR A 65 6.91 -0.03 -11.50
N ILE A 66 6.63 -1.12 -10.79
CA ILE A 66 5.32 -1.42 -10.19
C ILE A 66 5.54 -1.59 -8.68
N ASN A 67 4.98 -0.73 -7.86
CA ASN A 67 5.13 -0.75 -6.38
C ASN A 67 6.58 -0.86 -5.89
N GLY A 68 7.54 -0.27 -6.63
CA GLY A 68 8.95 -0.33 -6.28
C GLY A 68 9.71 -1.52 -6.86
N ASN A 69 9.04 -2.52 -7.46
CA ASN A 69 9.70 -3.58 -8.23
C ASN A 69 10.06 -3.05 -9.62
N VAL A 70 11.28 -3.29 -10.08
CA VAL A 70 11.79 -2.83 -11.37
C VAL A 70 11.65 -3.90 -12.43
N TYR A 71 11.18 -3.52 -13.60
CA TYR A 71 11.09 -4.32 -14.82
C TYR A 71 11.79 -3.59 -15.95
N THR A 72 12.59 -4.29 -16.72
CA THR A 72 13.43 -3.65 -17.73
C THR A 72 13.20 -4.26 -19.11
N ALA A 73 13.26 -3.41 -20.13
CA ALA A 73 13.37 -3.82 -21.53
C ALA A 73 14.65 -3.24 -22.14
N ALA A 74 15.50 -4.10 -22.65
CA ALA A 74 16.67 -3.68 -23.39
C ALA A 74 16.22 -3.17 -24.78
N VAL A 75 16.74 -2.02 -25.20
CA VAL A 75 16.33 -1.33 -26.43
C VAL A 75 17.54 -1.13 -27.32
N ALA A 76 17.46 -1.63 -28.56
CA ALA A 76 18.43 -1.41 -29.64
C ALA A 76 17.94 -0.33 -30.62
N ILE A 77 18.86 0.24 -31.35
CA ILE A 77 18.51 1.17 -32.45
C ILE A 77 17.64 0.46 -33.49
N GLY A 78 16.51 1.05 -33.81
CA GLY A 78 15.54 0.50 -34.76
C GLY A 78 14.39 -0.26 -34.11
N ASP A 79 14.47 -0.58 -32.80
CA ASP A 79 13.37 -1.25 -32.12
C ASP A 79 12.12 -0.37 -32.12
N THR A 80 11.02 -0.98 -32.44
CA THR A 80 9.69 -0.34 -32.45
C THR A 80 9.07 -0.35 -31.04
N ALA A 81 8.15 0.54 -30.77
CA ALA A 81 7.37 0.56 -29.55
C ALA A 81 6.68 -0.80 -29.26
N ALA A 82 6.26 -1.53 -30.30
CA ALA A 82 5.62 -2.85 -30.15
C ALA A 82 6.59 -3.94 -29.68
N GLU A 83 7.84 -3.95 -30.18
CA GLU A 83 8.88 -4.89 -29.74
C GLU A 83 9.26 -4.60 -28.28
N ILE A 84 9.46 -3.33 -27.92
CA ILE A 84 9.78 -2.92 -26.53
C ILE A 84 8.63 -3.29 -25.58
N ALA A 85 7.37 -3.07 -25.99
CA ALA A 85 6.20 -3.46 -25.19
C ALA A 85 6.15 -4.97 -24.95
N THR A 86 6.52 -5.78 -25.96
CA THR A 86 6.58 -7.23 -25.85
C THR A 86 7.66 -7.66 -24.85
N LEU A 87 8.86 -7.07 -24.92
CA LEU A 87 9.95 -7.36 -23.97
C LEU A 87 9.56 -6.95 -22.53
N LEU A 88 8.94 -5.78 -22.37
CA LEU A 88 8.54 -5.29 -21.06
C LEU A 88 7.44 -6.16 -20.43
N SER A 89 6.43 -6.57 -21.23
CA SER A 89 5.36 -7.46 -20.73
C SER A 89 5.90 -8.83 -20.33
N ALA A 90 6.87 -9.37 -21.07
CA ALA A 90 7.56 -10.61 -20.73
C ALA A 90 8.31 -10.47 -19.40
N SER A 91 9.09 -9.39 -19.24
CA SER A 91 9.83 -9.11 -17.99
C SER A 91 8.90 -9.00 -16.77
N ILE A 92 7.71 -8.40 -16.90
CA ILE A 92 6.72 -8.32 -15.82
C ILE A 92 6.18 -9.72 -15.48
N ASN A 93 5.79 -10.50 -16.49
CA ASN A 93 5.17 -11.81 -16.28
C ASN A 93 6.16 -12.90 -15.82
N GLU A 94 7.47 -12.69 -15.96
CA GLU A 94 8.49 -13.56 -15.36
C GLU A 94 8.45 -13.54 -13.82
N ASN A 95 7.99 -12.43 -13.24
CA ASN A 95 7.80 -12.34 -11.79
C ASN A 95 6.43 -12.88 -11.38
N THR A 96 6.34 -14.17 -11.06
CA THR A 96 5.11 -14.83 -10.64
C THR A 96 4.54 -14.30 -9.32
N ALA A 97 5.32 -13.55 -8.55
CA ALA A 97 4.89 -12.90 -7.33
C ALA A 97 4.27 -11.51 -7.56
N GLU A 98 4.30 -10.98 -8.81
CA GLU A 98 3.74 -9.65 -9.05
C GLU A 98 2.22 -9.64 -8.95
N GLN A 99 1.66 -8.52 -8.50
CA GLN A 99 0.22 -8.34 -8.27
C GLN A 99 -0.56 -7.95 -9.54
N VAL A 100 0.10 -7.92 -10.67
CA VAL A 100 -0.48 -7.67 -11.98
C VAL A 100 -0.04 -8.72 -13.00
N THR A 101 -0.86 -8.92 -14.03
CA THR A 101 -0.49 -9.57 -15.28
C THR A 101 -0.35 -8.51 -16.38
N ALA A 102 0.58 -8.72 -17.31
CA ALA A 102 0.88 -7.81 -18.39
C ALA A 102 0.59 -8.43 -19.74
N ILE A 103 -0.07 -7.68 -20.65
CA ILE A 103 -0.32 -8.10 -22.04
C ILE A 103 0.15 -6.98 -22.96
N ALA A 104 1.08 -7.34 -23.87
CA ALA A 104 1.53 -6.42 -24.92
C ALA A 104 0.53 -6.40 -26.09
N THR A 105 0.19 -5.20 -26.53
CA THR A 105 -0.45 -4.91 -27.81
C THR A 105 0.46 -3.99 -28.63
N VAL A 106 -0.01 -3.42 -29.73
CA VAL A 106 0.85 -2.56 -30.58
C VAL A 106 1.27 -1.29 -29.81
N GLY A 107 2.47 -1.32 -29.22
CA GLY A 107 3.04 -0.18 -28.48
C GLY A 107 2.45 0.05 -27.08
N GLU A 108 1.63 -0.85 -26.58
CA GLU A 108 1.02 -0.74 -25.26
C GLU A 108 1.28 -2.00 -24.44
N VAL A 109 1.56 -1.84 -23.16
CA VAL A 109 1.55 -2.91 -22.16
C VAL A 109 0.35 -2.66 -21.24
N GLY A 110 -0.73 -3.40 -21.48
CA GLY A 110 -1.90 -3.42 -20.62
C GLY A 110 -1.61 -4.21 -19.34
N LEU A 111 -1.97 -3.64 -18.20
CA LEU A 111 -1.80 -4.23 -16.87
C LEU A 111 -3.17 -4.54 -16.29
N THR A 112 -3.31 -5.73 -15.67
CA THR A 112 -4.54 -6.14 -14.99
C THR A 112 -4.17 -6.67 -13.62
N SER A 113 -4.83 -6.19 -12.55
CA SER A 113 -4.59 -6.69 -11.19
C SER A 113 -5.03 -8.14 -11.06
N VAL A 114 -4.29 -8.94 -10.28
CA VAL A 114 -4.57 -10.37 -10.06
C VAL A 114 -5.86 -10.56 -9.29
N HIS A 115 -6.08 -9.75 -8.25
CA HIS A 115 -7.26 -9.85 -7.39
C HIS A 115 -8.28 -8.74 -7.69
N LYS A 116 -9.53 -8.99 -7.34
CA LYS A 116 -10.62 -8.04 -7.44
C LYS A 116 -10.64 -7.09 -6.25
N GLY A 117 -11.35 -5.98 -6.38
CA GLY A 117 -11.50 -4.99 -5.32
C GLY A 117 -10.68 -3.72 -5.54
N THR A 118 -10.79 -2.81 -4.59
CA THR A 118 -10.20 -1.47 -4.70
C THR A 118 -8.69 -1.44 -4.54
N TYR A 119 -8.07 -2.48 -3.96
CA TYR A 119 -6.63 -2.52 -3.70
C TYR A 119 -5.79 -2.32 -4.96
N GLY A 120 -6.24 -2.89 -6.09
CA GLY A 120 -5.53 -2.79 -7.36
C GLY A 120 -5.44 -1.36 -7.92
N ASN A 121 -6.34 -0.46 -7.50
CA ASN A 121 -6.26 0.95 -7.87
C ASN A 121 -5.08 1.68 -7.18
N GLU A 122 -4.54 1.10 -6.10
CA GLU A 122 -3.41 1.66 -5.34
C GLU A 122 -2.06 1.23 -5.89
N LEU A 123 -2.03 0.33 -6.88
CA LEU A 123 -0.78 -0.13 -7.51
C LEU A 123 -0.11 1.04 -8.24
N LYS A 124 1.07 1.41 -7.77
CA LYS A 124 1.80 2.59 -8.26
C LYS A 124 2.69 2.21 -9.43
N LEU A 125 2.55 2.95 -10.52
CA LEU A 125 3.30 2.77 -11.76
C LEU A 125 4.25 3.94 -11.97
N ARG A 126 5.50 3.66 -12.36
CA ARG A 126 6.48 4.72 -12.65
C ARG A 126 7.48 4.27 -13.71
N ILE A 127 7.96 5.22 -14.51
CA ILE A 127 9.06 5.05 -15.45
C ILE A 127 10.26 5.81 -14.90
N ASN A 128 11.46 5.23 -15.02
CA ASN A 128 12.72 5.87 -14.68
C ASN A 128 12.69 6.47 -13.25
N TYR A 129 12.59 5.61 -12.25
CA TYR A 129 12.54 6.04 -10.86
C TYR A 129 13.86 6.66 -10.39
N ASN A 130 14.99 6.10 -10.78
CA ASN A 130 16.31 6.58 -10.41
C ASN A 130 16.77 7.71 -11.35
N SER A 131 17.58 8.62 -10.82
CA SER A 131 18.05 9.80 -11.56
C SER A 131 19.00 9.50 -12.71
N ASP A 132 19.60 8.33 -12.74
CA ASP A 132 20.49 7.82 -13.79
C ASP A 132 19.75 7.05 -14.90
N GLU A 133 18.47 6.81 -14.72
CA GLU A 133 17.61 6.16 -15.71
C GLU A 133 17.02 7.18 -16.70
N SER A 134 16.88 6.77 -17.94
CA SER A 134 16.26 7.60 -18.97
C SER A 134 15.58 6.73 -20.04
N THR A 135 14.50 7.23 -20.60
CA THR A 135 13.84 6.58 -21.73
C THR A 135 14.77 6.63 -22.95
N PRO A 136 14.96 5.52 -23.67
CA PRO A 136 15.80 5.48 -24.86
C PRO A 136 15.39 6.51 -25.92
N LEU A 137 16.34 7.10 -26.60
CA LEU A 137 16.10 8.14 -27.60
C LEU A 137 15.18 7.62 -28.73
N GLY A 138 14.22 8.43 -29.11
CA GLY A 138 13.23 8.09 -30.16
C GLY A 138 11.96 7.40 -29.63
N ILE A 139 11.96 7.00 -28.36
CA ILE A 139 10.79 6.43 -27.68
C ILE A 139 10.20 7.47 -26.75
N THR A 140 8.87 7.56 -26.73
CA THR A 140 8.13 8.28 -25.70
C THR A 140 7.18 7.34 -24.97
N SER A 141 6.91 7.64 -23.71
CA SER A 141 6.11 6.77 -22.84
C SER A 141 5.08 7.56 -22.05
N VAL A 142 3.87 7.04 -21.93
CA VAL A 142 2.79 7.59 -21.13
C VAL A 142 2.20 6.50 -20.24
N ILE A 143 2.01 6.79 -18.97
CA ILE A 143 1.36 5.88 -18.01
C ILE A 143 -0.09 6.28 -17.82
N THR A 144 -0.99 5.31 -17.92
CA THR A 144 -2.35 5.37 -17.38
C THR A 144 -2.37 4.62 -16.05
N ALA A 145 -2.67 5.32 -14.96
CA ALA A 145 -2.70 4.74 -13.63
C ALA A 145 -3.73 3.60 -13.53
N MET A 146 -3.49 2.67 -12.62
CA MET A 146 -4.42 1.58 -12.33
C MET A 146 -5.76 2.14 -11.81
N ASN A 147 -6.88 1.64 -12.34
CA ASN A 147 -8.23 2.09 -12.00
C ASN A 147 -9.28 1.02 -12.33
N GLY A 148 -10.52 1.21 -11.88
CA GLY A 148 -11.67 0.34 -12.20
C GLY A 148 -11.85 -0.85 -11.27
N GLY A 149 -10.92 -1.09 -10.33
CA GLY A 149 -11.09 -2.09 -9.28
C GLY A 149 -12.20 -1.68 -8.30
N ALA A 150 -13.14 -2.60 -8.04
CA ALA A 150 -14.28 -2.34 -7.16
C ALA A 150 -14.82 -3.63 -6.55
N GLY A 151 -15.66 -3.48 -5.51
CA GLY A 151 -16.32 -4.62 -4.86
C GLY A 151 -15.38 -5.40 -3.94
N ASN A 152 -15.05 -4.82 -2.79
CA ASN A 152 -14.25 -5.48 -1.77
C ASN A 152 -14.96 -6.68 -1.14
N PRO A 153 -14.24 -7.67 -0.59
CA PRO A 153 -14.80 -8.74 0.23
C PRO A 153 -15.58 -8.20 1.44
N THR A 154 -16.54 -8.97 1.92
CA THR A 154 -17.25 -8.67 3.17
C THR A 154 -16.42 -9.07 4.38
N LEU A 155 -16.44 -8.27 5.44
CA LEU A 155 -15.69 -8.52 6.66
C LEU A 155 -16.49 -9.21 7.78
N THR A 156 -17.70 -9.72 7.50
CA THR A 156 -18.60 -10.27 8.54
C THR A 156 -17.91 -11.30 9.43
N ASN A 157 -17.28 -12.31 8.84
CA ASN A 157 -16.57 -13.34 9.61
C ASN A 157 -15.32 -12.78 10.31
N THR A 158 -14.65 -11.79 9.71
CA THR A 158 -13.49 -11.13 10.30
C THR A 158 -13.87 -10.36 11.57
N ILE A 159 -15.00 -9.66 11.54
CA ILE A 159 -15.51 -8.91 12.70
C ILE A 159 -15.79 -9.87 13.86
N THR A 160 -16.48 -10.99 13.64
CA THR A 160 -16.70 -12.00 14.69
C THR A 160 -15.39 -12.52 15.29
N ILE A 161 -14.36 -12.73 14.48
CA ILE A 161 -13.04 -13.16 14.99
C ILE A 161 -12.40 -12.03 15.82
N LEU A 162 -12.56 -10.76 15.45
CA LEU A 162 -12.05 -9.60 16.19
C LEU A 162 -12.75 -9.43 17.53
N GLU A 163 -14.06 -9.68 17.57
CA GLU A 163 -14.87 -9.58 18.80
C GLU A 163 -14.51 -10.68 19.81
N GLU A 164 -14.11 -11.85 19.37
CA GLU A 164 -13.78 -12.99 20.23
C GLU A 164 -12.29 -13.06 20.63
N ASN A 165 -11.42 -12.29 20.00
CA ASN A 165 -9.98 -12.41 20.22
C ASN A 165 -9.29 -11.04 20.31
N GLN A 166 -8.29 -10.96 21.16
CA GLN A 166 -7.44 -9.78 21.23
C GLN A 166 -6.39 -9.76 20.11
N PHE A 167 -6.40 -8.65 19.35
CA PHE A 167 -5.36 -8.31 18.38
C PHE A 167 -4.88 -6.89 18.65
N ASN A 168 -3.68 -6.74 19.15
CA ASN A 168 -3.13 -5.44 19.53
C ASN A 168 -2.93 -4.51 18.33
N LEU A 169 -2.51 -5.06 17.18
CA LEU A 169 -2.28 -4.30 15.94
C LEU A 169 -2.89 -5.04 14.76
N ILE A 170 -3.68 -4.32 13.98
CA ILE A 170 -4.39 -4.82 12.81
C ILE A 170 -3.98 -3.99 11.61
N ALA A 171 -3.57 -4.64 10.51
CA ALA A 171 -3.44 -3.99 9.19
C ALA A 171 -4.44 -4.61 8.23
N GLN A 172 -5.08 -3.79 7.42
CA GLN A 172 -6.07 -4.26 6.45
C GLN A 172 -6.01 -3.45 5.14
N PRO A 173 -6.39 -4.05 4.00
CA PRO A 173 -6.27 -3.43 2.69
C PRO A 173 -7.45 -2.53 2.31
N TYR A 174 -8.63 -2.71 2.92
CA TYR A 174 -9.85 -2.04 2.48
C TYR A 174 -10.07 -0.76 3.27
N THR A 175 -10.01 0.38 2.59
CA THR A 175 -9.96 1.70 3.21
C THR A 175 -11.25 2.51 3.05
N ASP A 176 -12.33 1.91 2.54
CA ASP A 176 -13.62 2.56 2.47
C ASP A 176 -14.22 2.78 3.87
N ASN A 177 -14.97 3.88 4.05
CA ASN A 177 -15.49 4.28 5.37
C ASN A 177 -16.47 3.27 5.96
N ALA A 178 -17.19 2.50 5.14
CA ALA A 178 -18.10 1.46 5.63
C ALA A 178 -17.32 0.32 6.29
N THR A 179 -16.28 -0.16 5.62
CA THR A 179 -15.38 -1.20 6.14
C THR A 179 -14.66 -0.74 7.40
N LEU A 180 -14.11 0.48 7.40
CA LEU A 180 -13.42 1.04 8.56
C LEU A 180 -14.38 1.29 9.73
N GLY A 181 -15.61 1.70 9.48
CA GLY A 181 -16.65 1.87 10.50
C GLY A 181 -17.05 0.57 11.20
N LEU A 182 -17.08 -0.57 10.48
CA LEU A 182 -17.29 -1.88 11.10
C LEU A 182 -16.14 -2.27 12.05
N ILE A 183 -14.90 -2.04 11.63
CA ILE A 183 -13.72 -2.30 12.46
C ILE A 183 -13.69 -1.36 13.67
N ASP A 184 -13.99 -0.08 13.50
CA ASP A 184 -14.05 0.88 14.58
C ASP A 184 -15.09 0.48 15.63
N THR A 185 -16.27 0.05 15.18
CA THR A 185 -17.32 -0.45 16.07
C THR A 185 -16.84 -1.65 16.87
N ALA A 186 -16.25 -2.65 16.23
CA ALA A 186 -15.73 -3.85 16.89
C ALA A 186 -14.63 -3.50 17.91
N LEU A 187 -13.68 -2.63 17.55
CA LEU A 187 -12.61 -2.21 18.46
C LEU A 187 -13.14 -1.36 19.63
N THR A 188 -14.15 -0.51 19.39
CA THR A 188 -14.81 0.26 20.44
C THR A 188 -15.56 -0.65 21.42
N ASP A 189 -16.25 -1.68 20.91
CA ASP A 189 -16.96 -2.65 21.73
C ASP A 189 -15.98 -3.51 22.54
N ASN A 190 -14.88 -3.96 21.94
CA ASN A 190 -13.83 -4.70 22.61
C ASN A 190 -13.14 -3.89 23.72
N PHE A 191 -13.01 -2.58 23.58
CA PHE A 191 -12.40 -1.71 24.59
C PHE A 191 -13.28 -1.48 25.84
N LYS A 192 -14.57 -1.86 25.79
CA LYS A 192 -15.48 -1.71 26.95
C LYS A 192 -14.97 -2.48 28.16
N ALA A 193 -15.35 -1.99 29.34
CA ALA A 193 -14.94 -2.60 30.62
C ALA A 193 -15.38 -4.06 30.81
N THR A 194 -16.35 -4.52 30.03
CA THR A 194 -16.83 -5.91 30.03
C THR A 194 -15.90 -6.86 29.25
N GLU A 195 -15.29 -6.37 28.17
CA GLU A 195 -14.48 -7.17 27.25
C GLU A 195 -12.97 -6.99 27.51
N MET A 196 -12.52 -5.74 27.72
CA MET A 196 -11.12 -5.38 28.01
C MET A 196 -10.12 -5.88 26.97
N LEU A 197 -10.49 -5.86 25.70
CA LEU A 197 -9.67 -6.29 24.56
C LEU A 197 -9.16 -5.07 23.77
N ASP A 198 -7.94 -4.62 24.04
CA ASP A 198 -7.34 -3.46 23.38
C ASP A 198 -6.82 -3.81 21.98
N GLY A 199 -7.03 -2.91 21.03
CA GLY A 199 -6.50 -3.08 19.66
C GLY A 199 -6.52 -1.79 18.86
N PHE A 200 -5.63 -1.70 17.86
CA PHE A 200 -5.53 -0.59 16.91
C PHE A 200 -5.50 -1.09 15.47
N CYS A 201 -6.24 -0.43 14.60
CA CYS A 201 -6.21 -0.68 13.18
C CYS A 201 -5.37 0.39 12.45
N VAL A 202 -4.49 -0.05 11.58
CA VAL A 202 -3.62 0.79 10.76
C VAL A 202 -3.94 0.55 9.29
N VAL A 203 -4.19 1.61 8.54
CA VAL A 203 -4.47 1.56 7.10
C VAL A 203 -3.63 2.59 6.36
N GLY A 204 -3.10 2.23 5.18
CA GLY A 204 -2.43 3.16 4.29
C GLY A 204 -3.39 3.66 3.21
N VAL A 205 -3.43 4.96 2.97
CA VAL A 205 -4.30 5.58 1.94
C VAL A 205 -3.48 6.54 1.09
N ASP A 206 -3.57 6.41 -0.22
CA ASP A 206 -3.00 7.34 -1.19
C ASP A 206 -4.10 8.18 -1.81
N ASP A 207 -4.19 9.44 -1.37
CA ASP A 207 -5.22 10.37 -1.86
C ASP A 207 -4.78 11.83 -1.69
N THR A 208 -5.60 12.74 -2.13
CA THR A 208 -5.43 14.19 -1.91
C THR A 208 -5.56 14.53 -0.43
N ILE A 209 -4.94 15.63 0.00
CA ILE A 209 -5.04 16.11 1.39
C ILE A 209 -6.50 16.28 1.81
N THR A 210 -7.31 16.87 0.94
CA THR A 210 -8.74 17.10 1.22
C THR A 210 -9.50 15.80 1.43
N ASN A 211 -9.30 14.79 0.58
CA ASN A 211 -9.96 13.50 0.70
C ASN A 211 -9.50 12.74 1.96
N LEU A 212 -8.21 12.77 2.26
CA LEU A 212 -7.66 12.16 3.48
C LEU A 212 -8.26 12.78 4.75
N THR A 213 -8.29 14.12 4.84
CA THR A 213 -8.86 14.80 6.00
C THR A 213 -10.38 14.61 6.11
N THR A 214 -11.10 14.58 4.99
CA THR A 214 -12.54 14.26 4.97
C THR A 214 -12.80 12.83 5.46
N LYS A 215 -11.97 11.88 5.04
CA LYS A 215 -12.04 10.48 5.48
C LYS A 215 -11.84 10.35 7.00
N THR A 216 -10.79 10.96 7.52
CA THR A 216 -10.46 10.91 8.96
C THR A 216 -11.47 11.65 9.83
N ASP A 217 -12.01 12.78 9.35
CA ASP A 217 -13.09 13.51 10.03
C ASP A 217 -14.38 12.68 10.10
N ALA A 218 -14.69 11.92 9.06
CA ALA A 218 -15.84 11.02 9.03
C ALA A 218 -15.67 9.79 9.96
N LEU A 219 -14.44 9.31 10.15
CA LEU A 219 -14.14 8.18 11.04
C LEU A 219 -14.08 8.61 12.50
N ASN A 220 -13.36 9.68 12.80
CA ASN A 220 -13.18 10.25 14.15
C ASN A 220 -12.95 9.19 15.25
N SER A 221 -12.08 8.23 14.99
CA SER A 221 -11.85 7.05 15.83
C SER A 221 -10.56 7.16 16.64
N ALA A 222 -10.61 6.71 17.91
CA ALA A 222 -9.43 6.54 18.75
C ALA A 222 -8.61 5.31 18.37
N PHE A 223 -9.18 4.36 17.63
CA PHE A 223 -8.62 3.04 17.36
C PHE A 223 -8.14 2.86 15.92
N ILE A 224 -8.36 3.85 15.05
CA ILE A 224 -7.93 3.79 13.65
C ILE A 224 -6.86 4.85 13.38
N THR A 225 -5.77 4.41 12.78
CA THR A 225 -4.69 5.26 12.27
C THR A 225 -4.66 5.19 10.74
N VAL A 226 -4.83 6.33 10.08
CA VAL A 226 -4.67 6.47 8.64
C VAL A 226 -3.27 6.99 8.34
N LEU A 227 -2.55 6.27 7.50
CA LEU A 227 -1.20 6.61 7.06
C LEU A 227 -1.25 7.29 5.69
N ASP A 228 -0.55 8.40 5.51
CA ASP A 228 -0.34 9.02 4.20
C ASP A 228 0.58 8.14 3.33
N ASN A 229 0.00 7.40 2.39
CA ASN A 229 0.75 6.51 1.51
C ASN A 229 1.35 7.22 0.27
N ASN A 230 1.18 8.53 0.12
CA ASN A 230 1.71 9.29 -1.02
C ASN A 230 3.25 9.26 -1.06
N THR A 231 3.90 9.26 0.09
CA THR A 231 5.36 9.29 0.22
C THR A 231 6.02 7.91 0.00
N VAL A 232 5.26 6.82 -0.05
CA VAL A 232 5.75 5.44 -0.09
C VAL A 232 5.46 4.81 -1.44
N PHE A 233 6.47 4.20 -2.07
CA PHE A 233 6.31 3.49 -3.35
C PHE A 233 5.89 2.03 -3.10
N SER A 234 4.69 1.87 -2.55
CA SER A 234 4.06 0.58 -2.25
C SER A 234 2.55 0.78 -2.13
N THR A 235 1.80 -0.31 -2.09
CA THR A 235 0.36 -0.28 -1.77
C THR A 235 0.12 0.10 -0.32
N GLY A 236 -1.08 0.63 -0.02
CA GLY A 236 -1.45 1.03 1.34
C GLY A 236 -1.39 -0.11 2.35
N PHE A 237 -1.82 -1.33 1.96
CA PHE A 237 -1.81 -2.48 2.87
C PHE A 237 -0.40 -2.99 3.18
N GLU A 238 0.52 -2.99 2.22
CA GLU A 238 1.92 -3.33 2.47
C GLU A 238 2.58 -2.31 3.40
N HIS A 239 2.29 -1.01 3.17
CA HIS A 239 2.76 0.06 4.02
C HIS A 239 2.22 -0.10 5.46
N ALA A 240 0.90 -0.29 5.64
CA ALA A 240 0.28 -0.52 6.95
C ALA A 240 0.89 -1.74 7.65
N THR A 241 1.11 -2.84 6.91
CA THR A 241 1.74 -4.04 7.45
C THR A 241 3.18 -3.80 7.89
N GLY A 242 3.96 -3.06 7.11
CA GLY A 242 5.31 -2.66 7.50
C GLY A 242 5.33 -1.81 8.76
N VAL A 243 4.35 -0.91 8.91
CA VAL A 243 4.20 -0.06 10.09
C VAL A 243 3.86 -0.88 11.33
N ILE A 244 2.87 -1.78 11.27
CA ILE A 244 2.55 -2.64 12.44
C ILE A 244 3.69 -3.57 12.80
N ALA A 245 4.45 -4.08 11.82
CA ALA A 245 5.65 -4.87 12.06
C ALA A 245 6.71 -4.07 12.82
N LYS A 246 6.94 -2.81 12.44
CA LYS A 246 7.89 -1.91 13.10
C LYS A 246 7.43 -1.50 14.50
N ILE A 247 6.14 -1.20 14.67
CA ILE A 247 5.57 -0.88 15.98
C ILE A 247 5.69 -2.09 16.93
N SER A 248 5.34 -3.29 16.47
CA SER A 248 5.42 -4.49 17.29
C SER A 248 6.86 -4.87 17.65
N ASP A 249 7.82 -4.69 16.74
CA ASP A 249 9.25 -4.87 17.01
C ASP A 249 9.75 -3.91 18.10
N ASN A 250 9.37 -2.63 18.01
CA ASN A 250 9.74 -1.62 18.99
C ASN A 250 9.04 -1.86 20.35
N ALA A 251 7.75 -2.19 20.35
CA ALA A 251 7.02 -2.46 21.58
C ALA A 251 7.62 -3.63 22.39
N GLN A 252 8.21 -4.60 21.69
CA GLN A 252 8.91 -5.71 22.33
C GLN A 252 10.29 -5.30 22.86
N SER A 253 11.05 -4.53 22.08
CA SER A 253 12.43 -4.16 22.39
C SER A 253 12.55 -2.93 23.28
N ASN A 254 11.63 -1.97 23.16
CA ASN A 254 11.61 -0.70 23.89
C ASN A 254 10.17 -0.22 24.16
N PRO A 255 9.41 -0.85 25.07
CA PRO A 255 7.98 -0.56 25.27
C PRO A 255 7.67 0.87 25.73
N GLY A 256 8.63 1.59 26.28
CA GLY A 256 8.49 3.01 26.65
C GLY A 256 8.93 4.00 25.58
N GLY A 257 9.38 3.53 24.42
CA GLY A 257 9.88 4.37 23.34
C GLY A 257 8.76 5.00 22.50
N GLY A 258 8.93 6.26 22.12
CA GLY A 258 8.04 6.90 21.14
C GLY A 258 8.28 6.39 19.71
N TYR A 259 7.31 6.59 18.82
CA TYR A 259 7.39 6.16 17.43
C TYR A 259 7.92 7.24 16.46
N LEU A 260 8.15 8.46 16.96
CA LEU A 260 8.66 9.57 16.17
C LEU A 260 10.07 9.30 15.63
N GLY A 261 10.28 9.54 14.35
CA GLY A 261 11.58 9.38 13.70
C GLY A 261 11.98 7.94 13.37
N PHE A 262 11.13 6.95 13.63
CA PHE A 262 11.41 5.57 13.24
C PHE A 262 11.50 5.42 11.74
N GLU A 263 12.50 4.70 11.31
CA GLU A 263 12.73 4.37 9.91
C GLU A 263 11.91 3.15 9.49
N LEU A 264 11.20 3.31 8.37
CA LEU A 264 10.54 2.21 7.67
C LEU A 264 11.52 1.59 6.68
N THR A 265 12.04 0.42 7.03
CA THR A 265 12.97 -0.31 6.18
C THR A 265 12.25 -1.07 5.07
N GLY A 266 12.90 -1.21 3.90
CA GLY A 266 12.38 -2.00 2.78
C GLY A 266 11.32 -1.30 1.92
N PHE A 267 11.12 0.00 2.10
CA PHE A 267 10.26 0.82 1.25
C PHE A 267 11.07 1.88 0.51
N LEU A 268 10.73 2.08 -0.77
CA LEU A 268 11.29 3.15 -1.57
C LEU A 268 10.48 4.44 -1.37
N PRO A 269 11.14 5.62 -1.22
CA PRO A 269 10.44 6.88 -1.08
C PRO A 269 9.94 7.41 -2.43
N LEU A 270 8.74 8.01 -2.41
CA LEU A 270 8.26 8.88 -3.46
C LEU A 270 8.46 10.35 -3.06
N THR A 271 7.78 11.26 -3.75
CA THR A 271 7.82 12.69 -3.46
C THR A 271 7.24 12.96 -2.08
N GLN A 272 8.06 13.51 -1.18
CA GLN A 272 7.62 13.91 0.15
C GLN A 272 6.69 15.13 0.04
N ARG A 273 5.60 15.12 0.82
CA ARG A 273 4.77 16.31 1.01
C ARG A 273 5.53 17.42 1.73
N ILE A 274 5.28 18.67 1.39
CA ILE A 274 5.88 19.81 2.07
C ILE A 274 5.41 19.91 3.53
N ARG A 275 6.16 20.65 4.36
CA ARG A 275 5.89 20.73 5.81
C ARG A 275 4.48 21.23 6.15
N THR A 276 3.98 22.21 5.40
CA THR A 276 2.63 22.77 5.62
C THR A 276 1.54 21.74 5.33
N GLU A 277 1.70 20.94 4.29
CA GLU A 277 0.79 19.83 3.96
C GLU A 277 0.80 18.75 5.03
N ARG A 278 2.00 18.34 5.50
CA ARG A 278 2.12 17.35 6.59
C ARG A 278 1.49 17.85 7.89
N ASN A 279 1.67 19.14 8.22
CA ASN A 279 1.02 19.74 9.39
C ASN A 279 -0.51 19.75 9.25
N SER A 280 -1.02 20.07 8.05
CA SER A 280 -2.47 20.01 7.78
C SER A 280 -3.02 18.59 7.90
N LEU A 281 -2.31 17.60 7.36
CA LEU A 281 -2.68 16.18 7.49
C LEU A 281 -2.67 15.71 8.95
N ALA A 282 -1.61 16.03 9.70
CA ALA A 282 -1.50 15.65 11.10
C ALA A 282 -2.60 16.30 11.97
N GLY A 283 -2.93 17.58 11.72
CA GLY A 283 -4.07 18.25 12.34
C GLY A 283 -5.42 17.68 11.90
N GLY A 284 -5.46 17.02 10.75
CA GLY A 284 -6.61 16.29 10.23
C GLY A 284 -6.64 14.80 10.60
N GLY A 285 -5.82 14.33 11.56
CA GLY A 285 -5.85 12.92 12.02
C GLY A 285 -5.19 11.93 11.07
N VAL A 286 -4.26 12.37 10.21
CA VAL A 286 -3.49 11.52 9.30
C VAL A 286 -2.03 11.46 9.73
N SER A 287 -1.49 10.27 9.87
CA SER A 287 -0.08 10.05 10.19
C SER A 287 0.80 10.31 8.96
N THR A 288 1.90 11.04 9.17
CA THR A 288 2.75 11.56 8.09
C THR A 288 4.20 11.11 8.23
N TYR A 289 4.95 11.24 7.12
CA TYR A 289 6.34 10.81 6.99
C TYR A 289 7.25 11.91 6.47
N THR A 290 8.53 11.78 6.79
CA THR A 290 9.61 12.53 6.17
C THR A 290 10.56 11.59 5.43
N VAL A 291 11.18 12.10 4.38
CA VAL A 291 12.22 11.39 3.64
C VAL A 291 13.58 12.02 4.00
N VAL A 292 14.50 11.19 4.47
CA VAL A 292 15.88 11.61 4.79
C VAL A 292 16.84 10.74 3.99
N GLY A 293 17.40 11.28 2.94
CA GLY A 293 18.13 10.49 1.94
C GLY A 293 17.18 9.55 1.21
N SER A 294 17.44 8.24 1.30
CA SER A 294 16.57 7.17 0.77
C SER A 294 15.65 6.54 1.82
N SER A 295 15.67 7.04 3.06
CA SER A 295 14.91 6.47 4.18
C SER A 295 13.61 7.22 4.42
N ILE A 296 12.52 6.48 4.63
CA ILE A 296 11.21 7.00 5.05
C ILE A 296 11.15 6.93 6.57
N ARG A 297 10.80 8.03 7.24
CA ARG A 297 10.73 8.11 8.70
C ARG A 297 9.40 8.70 9.16
N PHE A 298 8.88 8.21 10.28
CA PHE A 298 7.71 8.77 10.92
C PHE A 298 7.95 10.24 11.31
N ASP A 299 7.07 11.15 10.85
CA ASP A 299 7.05 12.56 11.21
C ASP A 299 6.00 12.84 12.29
N ARG A 300 4.78 12.34 12.09
CA ARG A 300 3.67 12.41 13.04
C ARG A 300 2.90 11.10 13.03
N THR A 301 2.59 10.59 14.21
CA THR A 301 1.73 9.40 14.42
C THR A 301 0.52 9.83 15.22
N VAL A 302 -0.64 9.77 14.59
CA VAL A 302 -1.91 10.21 15.16
C VAL A 302 -3.01 9.20 14.82
N THR A 303 -4.02 9.10 15.67
CA THR A 303 -5.28 8.42 15.34
C THR A 303 -6.20 9.37 14.58
N THR A 304 -7.32 8.88 14.08
CA THR A 304 -8.30 9.74 13.39
C THR A 304 -9.19 10.52 14.34
N LEU A 305 -9.04 10.35 15.66
CA LEU A 305 -9.81 11.06 16.67
C LEU A 305 -9.43 12.54 16.68
N GLN A 306 -10.37 13.41 16.33
CA GLN A 306 -10.19 14.86 16.25
C GLN A 306 -11.20 15.63 17.09
N LYS A 307 -12.32 15.00 17.40
CA LYS A 307 -13.44 15.62 18.14
C LYS A 307 -13.88 14.71 19.27
N ASP A 308 -14.25 15.30 20.37
CA ASP A 308 -14.88 14.61 21.49
C ASP A 308 -16.34 14.19 21.18
N GLU A 309 -17.00 13.54 22.12
CA GLU A 309 -18.41 13.12 22.02
C GLU A 309 -19.41 14.27 21.80
N ASN A 310 -19.01 15.51 22.11
CA ASN A 310 -19.80 16.73 21.92
C ASN A 310 -19.43 17.45 20.59
N ALA A 311 -18.67 16.82 19.70
CA ALA A 311 -18.12 17.38 18.47
C ALA A 311 -17.19 18.60 18.68
N ILE A 312 -16.57 18.72 19.85
CA ILE A 312 -15.58 19.74 20.17
C ILE A 312 -14.20 19.23 19.76
N ALA A 313 -13.42 20.08 19.05
CA ALA A 313 -12.08 19.72 18.63
C ALA A 313 -11.18 19.39 19.83
N ILE A 314 -10.47 18.27 19.75
CA ILE A 314 -9.46 17.87 20.72
C ILE A 314 -8.16 18.57 20.36
N PRO A 315 -7.46 19.25 21.30
CA PRO A 315 -6.26 20.03 21.03
C PRO A 315 -5.03 19.16 20.66
#